data_9d64b868b11bdd356f0f98535a98b3c6
#
_entry.id   9d64b868b11bdd356f0f98535a98b3c6
#
_cell.length_a   1.000
_cell.length_b   1.000
_cell.length_c   1.000
_cell.angle_alpha   90.00
_cell.angle_beta   90.00
_cell.angle_gamma   90.00
#
_symmetry.space_group_name_H-M   'P 1'
#
loop_
_entity.id
_entity.type
_entity.pdbx_description
1 polymer ?
#
loop_
_entity_poly.entity_id
_entity_poly.type
_entity_poly.pdbx_seq_one_letter_code
_entity_poly.pdbx_strand_id
1 'polypeptide(L)'
;TGRFQTYYRMSKSLNGPWIAPANDSFDTRCFYAAKTGTDGQNRYLYGWNPTRYYNNWDYNPPIYPGKDYNSFDWGGAMVVHRLVQNPDGTLGVTVPDAVDQALTIHNKIPLSPMNGPWEVGETFAATGNPHGFSTLLFQNRVPEVCKLEMDLTFSETVREIGVALQVNREFGTGYYLSYQPH
;
A
#
# COMPACT_ATOMS: atom_id res chain seq x y z
N THR A 1 -9.27 13.15 1.54
CA THR A 1 -10.54 12.77 2.17
C THR A 1 -10.86 11.33 1.81
N GLY A 2 -10.47 10.43 2.75
CA GLY A 2 -10.46 9.00 2.54
C GLY A 2 -11.85 8.36 2.53
N ARG A 3 -12.50 8.34 1.37
CA ARG A 3 -13.80 7.67 1.22
C ARG A 3 -13.74 6.15 1.31
N PHE A 4 -12.56 5.54 1.25
CA PHE A 4 -12.36 4.08 1.27
C PHE A 4 -11.22 3.68 2.20
N GLN A 5 -11.17 4.28 3.37
CA GLN A 5 -10.20 3.93 4.42
C GLN A 5 -10.91 3.34 5.62
N THR A 6 -10.21 2.47 6.33
CA THR A 6 -10.64 1.94 7.62
C THR A 6 -9.87 2.62 8.72
N TYR A 7 -10.59 3.21 9.66
CA TYR A 7 -10.04 3.90 10.82
C TYR A 7 -10.34 3.12 12.09
N TYR A 8 -9.51 3.32 13.12
CA TYR A 8 -9.75 2.76 14.43
C TYR A 8 -9.69 3.84 15.53
N ARG A 9 -10.21 3.47 16.68
CA ARG A 9 -10.17 4.25 17.91
C ARG A 9 -9.70 3.37 19.04
N MET A 10 -9.07 3.98 20.03
CA MET A 10 -8.53 3.30 21.19
C MET A 10 -9.24 3.76 22.45
N SER A 11 -9.47 2.83 23.38
CA SER A 11 -9.96 3.14 24.73
C SER A 11 -9.52 2.07 25.72
N LYS A 12 -9.30 2.47 26.95
CA LYS A 12 -9.08 1.55 28.06
C LYS A 12 -10.38 0.96 28.63
N SER A 13 -11.51 1.47 28.21
CA SER A 13 -12.84 1.06 28.67
C SER A 13 -13.84 1.05 27.51
N LEU A 14 -14.81 0.13 27.55
CA LEU A 14 -15.90 0.08 26.56
C LEU A 14 -16.73 1.37 26.55
N ASN A 15 -16.75 2.08 27.67
CA ASN A 15 -17.49 3.35 27.79
C ASN A 15 -16.66 4.57 27.40
N GLY A 16 -15.43 4.39 26.94
CA GLY A 16 -14.54 5.47 26.55
C GLY A 16 -13.73 6.05 27.73
N PRO A 17 -13.10 7.19 27.57
CA PRO A 17 -13.09 7.97 26.33
C PRO A 17 -12.40 7.25 25.16
N TRP A 18 -12.91 7.46 23.95
CA TRP A 18 -12.35 6.91 22.72
C TRP A 18 -11.43 7.97 22.08
N ILE A 19 -10.19 7.60 21.85
CA ILE A 19 -9.18 8.50 21.27
C ILE A 19 -8.74 8.01 19.90
N ALA A 20 -8.45 8.95 19.01
CA ALA A 20 -7.78 8.70 17.74
C ALA A 20 -6.28 8.84 17.95
N PRO A 21 -5.45 7.83 17.69
CA PRO A 21 -4.02 8.02 17.62
C PRO A 21 -3.62 8.89 16.42
N ALA A 22 -2.40 9.38 16.40
CA ALA A 22 -1.91 10.26 15.33
C ALA A 22 -2.00 9.57 13.95
N ASN A 23 -1.72 8.27 13.90
CA ASN A 23 -1.98 7.44 12.73
C ASN A 23 -3.08 6.43 13.08
N ASP A 24 -4.30 6.73 12.68
CA ASP A 24 -5.50 6.00 13.06
C ASP A 24 -6.13 5.20 11.91
N SER A 25 -5.43 5.06 10.78
CA SER A 25 -5.92 4.33 9.61
C SER A 25 -5.08 3.07 9.33
N PHE A 26 -5.74 2.08 8.79
CA PHE A 26 -5.11 0.88 8.24
C PHE A 26 -5.05 0.99 6.73
N ASP A 27 -3.86 0.74 6.17
CA ASP A 27 -3.64 0.78 4.74
C ASP A 27 -4.00 2.17 4.14
N THR A 28 -4.11 2.25 2.84
CA THR A 28 -4.40 3.47 2.13
C THR A 28 -5.88 3.56 1.74
N ARG A 29 -6.17 4.33 0.70
CA ARG A 29 -7.53 4.54 0.17
C ARG A 29 -8.22 3.27 -0.35
N CYS A 30 -7.54 2.15 -0.38
CA CYS A 30 -8.01 0.91 -1.00
C CYS A 30 -8.47 -0.14 0.00
N PHE A 31 -8.63 0.20 1.29
CA PHE A 31 -9.03 -0.75 2.31
C PHE A 31 -10.34 -0.34 2.96
N TYR A 32 -11.45 -0.80 2.37
CA TYR A 32 -12.79 -0.34 2.72
C TYR A 32 -13.59 -1.39 3.48
N ALA A 33 -14.50 -0.90 4.32
CA ALA A 33 -15.50 -1.67 5.07
C ALA A 33 -14.92 -2.85 5.88
N ALA A 34 -13.75 -2.68 6.45
CA ALA A 34 -13.06 -3.76 7.14
C ALA A 34 -13.82 -4.33 8.33
N LYS A 35 -13.69 -5.61 8.50
CA LYS A 35 -14.20 -6.40 9.63
C LYS A 35 -13.07 -7.20 10.23
N THR A 36 -13.17 -7.49 11.52
CA THR A 36 -12.18 -8.32 12.21
C THR A 36 -12.68 -9.73 12.44
N GLY A 37 -11.77 -10.70 12.36
CA GLY A 37 -11.96 -12.09 12.73
C GLY A 37 -10.77 -12.61 13.50
N THR A 38 -10.88 -13.80 14.09
CA THR A 38 -9.78 -14.44 14.83
C THR A 38 -9.75 -15.93 14.54
N ASP A 39 -8.56 -16.51 14.52
CA ASP A 39 -8.31 -17.96 14.50
C ASP A 39 -8.07 -18.55 15.90
N GLY A 40 -8.25 -17.73 16.94
CA GLY A 40 -7.97 -18.10 18.33
C GLY A 40 -6.58 -17.68 18.84
N GLN A 41 -5.65 -17.43 17.94
CA GLN A 41 -4.29 -16.96 18.26
C GLN A 41 -4.05 -15.54 17.78
N ASN A 42 -4.42 -15.27 16.54
CA ASN A 42 -4.24 -13.99 15.87
C ASN A 42 -5.58 -13.34 15.58
N ARG A 43 -5.56 -12.03 15.40
CA ARG A 43 -6.69 -11.27 14.89
C ARG A 43 -6.36 -10.75 13.51
N TYR A 44 -7.31 -10.91 12.61
CA TYR A 44 -7.18 -10.48 11.22
C TYR A 44 -8.16 -9.38 10.91
N LEU A 45 -7.78 -8.54 9.98
CA LEU A 45 -8.60 -7.48 9.43
C LEU A 45 -8.87 -7.81 7.95
N TYR A 46 -10.14 -7.98 7.62
CA TYR A 46 -10.61 -8.28 6.29
C TYR A 46 -11.23 -7.02 5.70
N GLY A 47 -10.69 -6.55 4.63
CA GLY A 47 -11.17 -5.38 3.93
C GLY A 47 -11.36 -5.64 2.45
N TRP A 48 -11.99 -4.71 1.81
CA TRP A 48 -12.28 -4.76 0.40
C TRP A 48 -11.50 -3.68 -0.33
N ASN A 49 -10.75 -4.10 -1.37
CA ASN A 49 -10.09 -3.21 -2.30
C ASN A 49 -10.98 -3.07 -3.54
N PRO A 50 -11.76 -1.98 -3.67
CA PRO A 50 -12.69 -1.82 -4.77
C PRO A 50 -11.98 -1.65 -6.09
N THR A 51 -12.46 -2.33 -7.12
CA THR A 51 -12.04 -2.10 -8.49
C THR A 51 -12.64 -0.80 -9.00
N ARG A 52 -11.80 0.05 -9.56
CA ARG A 52 -12.23 1.31 -10.13
C ARG A 52 -11.73 1.48 -11.54
N TYR A 53 -12.61 1.96 -12.38
CA TYR A 53 -12.25 2.32 -13.74
C TYR A 53 -11.57 3.69 -13.76
N TYR A 54 -10.45 3.81 -14.41
CA TYR A 54 -9.65 5.04 -14.52
C TYR A 54 -9.13 5.63 -13.20
N ASN A 55 -8.93 4.84 -12.16
CA ASN A 55 -8.51 5.36 -10.85
C ASN A 55 -9.38 6.52 -10.33
N ASN A 56 -10.65 6.51 -10.67
CA ASN A 56 -11.57 7.58 -10.27
C ASN A 56 -12.01 7.40 -8.82
N TRP A 57 -11.21 7.94 -7.91
CA TRP A 57 -11.48 7.91 -6.47
C TRP A 57 -12.59 8.87 -6.04
N ASP A 58 -13.03 9.76 -6.92
CA ASP A 58 -13.96 10.84 -6.58
C ASP A 58 -15.43 10.50 -6.82
N TYR A 59 -15.73 9.26 -7.16
CA TYR A 59 -17.12 8.83 -7.42
C TYR A 59 -17.79 9.61 -8.56
N ASN A 60 -17.04 10.08 -9.51
CA ASN A 60 -17.64 10.65 -10.69
C ASN A 60 -18.41 9.55 -11.43
N PRO A 61 -19.65 9.79 -11.81
CA PRO A 61 -20.41 8.83 -12.58
C PRO A 61 -19.62 8.47 -13.84
N PRO A 62 -19.48 7.19 -14.15
CA PRO A 62 -18.77 6.77 -15.33
C PRO A 62 -19.46 7.28 -16.58
N ILE A 63 -18.67 7.50 -17.56
CA ILE A 63 -19.03 7.98 -18.91
C ILE A 63 -19.70 6.85 -19.73
N TYR A 64 -20.39 5.91 -19.10
CA TYR A 64 -21.03 4.79 -19.77
C TYR A 64 -22.56 4.81 -19.56
N PRO A 65 -23.28 5.61 -20.34
CA PRO A 65 -24.73 5.62 -20.27
C PRO A 65 -25.30 4.25 -20.60
N GLY A 66 -26.22 3.78 -19.78
CA GLY A 66 -26.93 2.52 -20.00
C GLY A 66 -26.23 1.26 -19.51
N LYS A 67 -25.13 1.35 -18.78
CA LYS A 67 -24.50 0.21 -18.10
C LYS A 67 -24.62 0.37 -16.59
N ASP A 68 -24.86 -0.72 -15.89
CA ASP A 68 -24.84 -0.77 -14.44
C ASP A 68 -23.39 -0.69 -13.92
N TYR A 69 -22.85 0.50 -13.95
CA TYR A 69 -21.50 0.76 -13.49
C TYR A 69 -21.38 0.79 -11.97
N ASN A 70 -22.47 0.88 -11.26
CA ASN A 70 -22.44 0.77 -9.82
C ASN A 70 -21.99 -0.62 -9.40
N SER A 71 -22.47 -1.67 -10.05
CA SER A 71 -21.99 -3.02 -9.80
C SER A 71 -20.51 -3.19 -10.18
N PHE A 72 -20.05 -2.52 -11.22
CA PHE A 72 -18.65 -2.51 -11.61
C PHE A 72 -17.77 -1.82 -10.56
N ASP A 73 -18.17 -0.67 -10.05
CA ASP A 73 -17.47 0.04 -8.98
C ASP A 73 -17.45 -0.77 -7.68
N TRP A 74 -18.41 -1.66 -7.49
CA TRP A 74 -18.50 -2.55 -6.34
C TRP A 74 -17.77 -3.88 -6.52
N GLY A 75 -17.20 -4.14 -7.67
CA GLY A 75 -16.23 -5.22 -7.87
C GLY A 75 -14.95 -4.98 -7.08
N GLY A 76 -14.12 -5.99 -6.96
CA GLY A 76 -12.82 -5.87 -6.32
C GLY A 76 -12.34 -7.15 -5.66
N ALA A 77 -11.25 -7.03 -4.91
CA ALA A 77 -10.60 -8.12 -4.21
C ALA A 77 -10.72 -7.96 -2.69
N MET A 78 -10.86 -9.07 -1.99
CA MET A 78 -10.71 -9.11 -0.55
C MET A 78 -9.22 -9.06 -0.20
N VAL A 79 -8.87 -8.16 0.71
CA VAL A 79 -7.53 -8.03 1.28
C VAL A 79 -7.59 -8.44 2.74
N VAL A 80 -6.58 -9.17 3.18
CA VAL A 80 -6.48 -9.65 4.56
C VAL A 80 -5.17 -9.20 5.16
N HIS A 81 -5.23 -8.59 6.32
CA HIS A 81 -4.07 -8.23 7.12
C HIS A 81 -4.14 -8.93 8.48
N ARG A 82 -2.99 -9.29 9.04
CA ARG A 82 -2.89 -9.65 10.45
C ARG A 82 -2.75 -8.38 11.27
N LEU A 83 -3.64 -8.17 12.25
CA LEU A 83 -3.54 -7.09 13.20
C LEU A 83 -2.41 -7.35 14.21
N VAL A 84 -1.64 -6.32 14.48
CA VAL A 84 -0.62 -6.32 15.53
C VAL A 84 -0.85 -5.14 16.46
N GLN A 85 -0.63 -5.35 17.75
CA GLN A 85 -0.68 -4.27 18.72
C GLN A 85 0.74 -3.88 19.10
N ASN A 86 1.04 -2.60 18.97
CA ASN A 86 2.30 -2.02 19.37
C ASN A 86 2.39 -1.86 20.91
N PRO A 87 3.60 -1.71 21.48
CA PRO A 87 3.78 -1.54 22.93
C PRO A 87 3.04 -0.33 23.52
N ASP A 88 2.81 0.71 22.74
CA ASP A 88 2.05 1.92 23.12
C ASP A 88 0.53 1.73 23.02
N GLY A 89 0.08 0.53 22.62
CA GLY A 89 -1.32 0.18 22.45
C GLY A 89 -1.90 0.54 21.06
N THR A 90 -1.17 1.24 20.22
CA THR A 90 -1.60 1.49 18.84
C THR A 90 -1.66 0.19 18.04
N LEU A 91 -2.41 0.22 16.94
CA LEU A 91 -2.56 -0.93 16.07
C LEU A 91 -1.80 -0.71 14.76
N GLY A 92 -1.15 -1.78 14.31
CA GLY A 92 -0.58 -1.90 12.99
C GLY A 92 -1.10 -3.12 12.26
N VAL A 93 -0.67 -3.31 11.04
CA VAL A 93 -1.00 -4.48 10.23
C VAL A 93 0.25 -5.08 9.61
N THR A 94 0.21 -6.37 9.39
CA THR A 94 1.26 -7.11 8.69
C THR A 94 0.65 -8.18 7.79
N VAL A 95 1.47 -8.79 6.95
CA VAL A 95 1.06 -9.92 6.12
C VAL A 95 0.63 -11.09 7.00
N PRO A 96 -0.48 -11.79 6.71
CA PRO A 96 -0.84 -13.02 7.41
C PRO A 96 0.25 -14.08 7.29
N ASP A 97 0.54 -14.78 8.37
CA ASP A 97 1.61 -15.79 8.42
C ASP A 97 1.45 -16.88 7.35
N ALA A 98 0.22 -17.30 7.08
CA ALA A 98 -0.06 -18.29 6.03
C ALA A 98 0.32 -17.80 4.62
N VAL A 99 0.19 -16.50 4.35
CA VAL A 99 0.63 -15.90 3.09
C VAL A 99 2.14 -15.81 3.03
N ASP A 100 2.76 -15.36 4.11
CA ASP A 100 4.22 -15.23 4.21
C ASP A 100 4.91 -16.59 4.05
N GLN A 101 4.40 -17.62 4.70
CA GLN A 101 4.89 -19.00 4.62
C GLN A 101 4.70 -19.64 3.25
N ALA A 102 3.74 -19.17 2.46
CA ALA A 102 3.56 -19.65 1.08
C ALA A 102 4.61 -19.10 0.10
N LEU A 103 5.31 -18.03 0.48
CA LEU A 103 6.35 -17.39 -0.33
C LEU A 103 7.73 -17.89 0.12
N THR A 104 8.09 -19.08 -0.34
CA THR A 104 9.28 -19.82 0.12
C THR A 104 10.58 -19.47 -0.62
N ILE A 105 10.48 -18.79 -1.75
CA ILE A 105 11.64 -18.42 -2.58
C ILE A 105 12.04 -16.99 -2.29
N HIS A 106 13.24 -16.81 -1.74
CA HIS A 106 13.79 -15.49 -1.40
C HIS A 106 14.92 -15.15 -2.39
N ASN A 107 14.74 -14.06 -3.13
CA ASN A 107 15.73 -13.58 -4.06
C ASN A 107 16.00 -12.09 -3.82
N LYS A 108 17.28 -11.70 -3.82
CA LYS A 108 17.63 -10.30 -3.98
C LYS A 108 17.45 -9.91 -5.44
N ILE A 109 16.74 -8.83 -5.68
CA ILE A 109 16.55 -8.29 -7.02
C ILE A 109 17.60 -7.22 -7.25
N PRO A 110 18.52 -7.41 -8.22
CA PRO A 110 19.47 -6.37 -8.56
C PRO A 110 18.76 -5.13 -9.09
N LEU A 111 19.27 -3.98 -8.69
CA LEU A 111 18.80 -2.67 -9.13
C LEU A 111 19.87 -2.00 -9.98
N SER A 112 19.44 -1.15 -10.89
CA SER A 112 20.32 -0.26 -11.65
C SER A 112 19.73 1.14 -11.76
N PRO A 113 20.56 2.19 -11.71
CA PRO A 113 20.10 3.54 -11.99
C PRO A 113 19.55 3.65 -13.41
N MET A 114 18.35 4.21 -13.52
CA MET A 114 17.73 4.56 -14.78
C MET A 114 17.77 6.07 -15.00
N ASN A 115 17.49 6.84 -13.96
CA ASN A 115 17.44 8.29 -14.01
C ASN A 115 17.77 8.87 -12.63
N GLY A 116 18.40 10.05 -12.63
CA GLY A 116 18.75 10.79 -11.42
C GLY A 116 20.18 10.54 -10.93
N PRO A 117 20.63 11.34 -9.96
CA PRO A 117 21.99 11.31 -9.43
C PRO A 117 22.15 10.22 -8.35
N TRP A 118 22.25 8.96 -8.76
CA TRP A 118 22.43 7.84 -7.85
C TRP A 118 23.90 7.57 -7.53
N GLU A 119 24.18 7.45 -6.26
CA GLU A 119 25.40 6.83 -5.74
C GLU A 119 25.14 5.33 -5.53
N VAL A 120 25.97 4.51 -6.16
CA VAL A 120 25.81 3.05 -6.16
C VAL A 120 26.89 2.42 -5.31
N GLY A 121 26.50 1.70 -4.26
CA GLY A 121 27.35 0.96 -3.34
C GLY A 121 26.63 -0.29 -2.85
N GLU A 122 26.82 -0.63 -1.59
CA GLU A 122 26.02 -1.69 -0.93
C GLU A 122 24.54 -1.30 -0.84
N THR A 123 24.29 0.00 -0.78
CA THR A 123 22.97 0.63 -0.86
C THR A 123 22.95 1.63 -2.01
N PHE A 124 21.76 2.06 -2.39
CA PHE A 124 21.57 3.11 -3.39
C PHE A 124 21.17 4.40 -2.67
N ALA A 125 21.88 5.47 -2.94
CA ALA A 125 21.53 6.79 -2.44
C ALA A 125 21.34 7.77 -3.59
N ALA A 126 20.37 8.66 -3.48
CA ALA A 126 20.18 9.76 -4.42
C ALA A 126 19.97 11.06 -3.68
N THR A 127 20.63 12.11 -4.15
CA THR A 127 20.28 13.47 -3.79
C THR A 127 19.03 13.92 -4.57
N GLY A 128 18.35 14.93 -4.07
CA GLY A 128 17.10 15.41 -4.69
C GLY A 128 17.30 15.75 -6.17
N ASN A 129 16.36 15.32 -6.99
CA ASN A 129 16.30 15.67 -8.41
C ASN A 129 15.26 16.78 -8.61
N PRO A 130 15.67 18.03 -8.87
CA PRO A 130 14.75 19.15 -8.99
C PRO A 130 13.85 19.08 -10.24
N HIS A 131 14.19 18.19 -11.18
CA HIS A 131 13.50 18.07 -12.48
C HIS A 131 12.68 16.80 -12.62
N GLY A 132 12.47 16.05 -11.54
CA GLY A 132 11.67 14.82 -11.58
C GLY A 132 12.07 13.78 -10.57
N PHE A 133 11.77 12.53 -10.86
CA PHE A 133 12.11 11.40 -10.01
C PHE A 133 13.53 10.91 -10.26
N SER A 134 14.20 10.50 -9.20
CA SER A 134 15.36 9.61 -9.29
C SER A 134 14.85 8.18 -9.31
N THR A 135 15.18 7.43 -10.33
CA THR A 135 14.57 6.13 -10.60
C THR A 135 15.61 5.02 -10.65
N LEU A 136 15.35 3.95 -9.90
CA LEU A 136 16.04 2.67 -10.02
C LEU A 136 15.18 1.68 -10.78
N LEU A 137 15.80 0.85 -11.58
CA LEU A 137 15.13 -0.20 -12.34
C LEU A 137 15.47 -1.57 -11.74
N PHE A 138 14.47 -2.41 -11.54
CA PHE A 138 14.67 -3.83 -11.29
C PHE A 138 15.29 -4.48 -12.53
N GLN A 139 16.45 -5.11 -12.39
CA GLN A 139 17.14 -5.76 -13.51
C GLN A 139 16.44 -7.05 -13.97
N ASN A 140 15.69 -7.66 -13.07
CA ASN A 140 14.94 -8.88 -13.36
C ASN A 140 13.43 -8.60 -13.27
N ARG A 141 12.67 -9.37 -14.03
CA ARG A 141 11.21 -9.35 -13.92
C ARG A 141 10.79 -9.77 -12.52
N VAL A 142 9.98 -8.94 -11.89
CA VAL A 142 9.33 -9.28 -10.62
C VAL A 142 8.22 -10.30 -10.91
N PRO A 143 8.13 -11.42 -10.18
CA PRO A 143 7.04 -12.38 -10.33
C PRO A 143 5.66 -11.76 -10.12
N GLU A 144 4.64 -12.32 -10.75
CA GLU A 144 3.26 -11.84 -10.61
C GLU A 144 2.72 -12.04 -9.19
N VAL A 145 3.14 -13.13 -8.55
CA VAL A 145 2.83 -13.42 -7.14
C VAL A 145 4.12 -13.31 -6.36
N CYS A 146 4.24 -12.26 -5.57
CA CYS A 146 5.43 -12.00 -4.77
C CYS A 146 5.10 -11.11 -3.55
N LYS A 147 5.99 -11.15 -2.59
CA LYS A 147 6.14 -10.13 -1.55
C LYS A 147 7.43 -9.37 -1.84
N LEU A 148 7.34 -8.06 -1.92
CA LEU A 148 8.48 -7.18 -2.09
C LEU A 148 8.78 -6.50 -0.76
N GLU A 149 10.01 -6.63 -0.29
CA GLU A 149 10.48 -5.98 0.93
C GLU A 149 11.67 -5.09 0.60
N MET A 150 11.68 -3.90 1.14
CA MET A 150 12.77 -2.94 1.01
C MET A 150 12.82 -2.00 2.19
N ASP A 151 14.02 -1.60 2.56
CA ASP A 151 14.24 -0.54 3.54
C ASP A 151 14.47 0.78 2.79
N LEU A 152 13.66 1.77 3.13
CA LEU A 152 13.71 3.09 2.51
C LEU A 152 14.00 4.13 3.59
N THR A 153 15.10 4.86 3.42
CA THR A 153 15.42 6.02 4.26
C THR A 153 15.36 7.28 3.41
N PHE A 154 14.65 8.28 3.87
CA PHE A 154 14.48 9.53 3.14
C PHE A 154 14.46 10.73 4.09
N SER A 155 14.83 11.91 3.56
CA SER A 155 14.78 13.16 4.29
C SER A 155 13.37 13.76 4.29
N GLU A 156 13.10 14.68 5.20
CA GLU A 156 11.83 15.42 5.27
C GLU A 156 11.52 16.24 4.02
N THR A 157 12.50 16.46 3.16
CA THR A 157 12.32 17.21 1.90
C THR A 157 11.81 16.37 0.75
N VAL A 158 11.75 15.04 0.92
CA VAL A 158 11.21 14.14 -0.11
C VAL A 158 9.71 14.32 -0.21
N ARG A 159 9.22 14.62 -1.41
CA ARG A 159 7.78 14.80 -1.68
C ARG A 159 7.06 13.51 -1.93
N GLU A 160 7.72 12.57 -2.58
CA GLU A 160 7.14 11.29 -2.92
C GLU A 160 8.24 10.23 -3.06
N ILE A 161 7.95 9.04 -2.55
CA ILE A 161 8.77 7.84 -2.72
C ILE A 161 7.86 6.67 -3.03
N GLY A 162 8.28 5.75 -3.88
CA GLY A 162 7.39 4.64 -4.22
C GLY A 162 8.02 3.59 -5.11
N VAL A 163 7.17 2.65 -5.47
CA VAL A 163 7.49 1.51 -6.35
C VAL A 163 6.44 1.41 -7.44
N ALA A 164 6.90 1.23 -8.66
CA ALA A 164 6.07 0.92 -9.81
C ALA A 164 6.32 -0.53 -10.25
N LEU A 165 5.26 -1.32 -10.33
CA LEU A 165 5.31 -2.73 -10.70
C LEU A 165 4.49 -2.99 -11.96
N GLN A 166 4.92 -3.96 -12.76
CA GLN A 166 4.24 -4.39 -14.00
C GLN A 166 3.94 -3.21 -14.96
N VAL A 167 4.85 -2.25 -14.98
CA VAL A 167 4.69 -1.04 -15.79
C VAL A 167 4.96 -1.38 -17.26
N ASN A 168 4.13 -0.89 -18.15
CA ASN A 168 4.38 -0.99 -19.58
C ASN A 168 5.53 -0.06 -20.01
N ARG A 169 6.02 -0.23 -21.26
CA ARG A 169 7.16 0.56 -21.77
C ARG A 169 6.94 2.06 -21.78
N GLU A 170 5.68 2.48 -21.82
CA GLU A 170 5.29 3.90 -21.87
C GLU A 170 4.99 4.46 -20.47
N PHE A 171 5.16 3.66 -19.42
CA PHE A 171 4.81 4.00 -18.03
C PHE A 171 3.35 4.45 -17.86
N GLY A 172 2.50 4.16 -18.84
CA GLY A 172 1.09 4.56 -18.83
C GLY A 172 0.17 3.62 -18.05
N THR A 173 0.58 2.36 -17.86
CA THR A 173 -0.17 1.35 -17.09
C THR A 173 0.75 0.56 -16.19
N GLY A 174 0.28 0.24 -14.99
CA GLY A 174 1.04 -0.49 -13.98
C GLY A 174 0.44 -0.30 -12.60
N TYR A 175 1.05 -0.92 -11.60
CA TYR A 175 0.72 -0.72 -10.20
C TYR A 175 1.71 0.25 -9.59
N TYR A 176 1.20 1.35 -9.02
CA TYR A 176 2.00 2.38 -8.40
C TYR A 176 1.68 2.44 -6.91
N LEU A 177 2.66 2.11 -6.09
CA LEU A 177 2.60 2.34 -4.65
C LEU A 177 3.43 3.58 -4.37
N SER A 178 2.80 4.61 -3.86
CA SER A 178 3.51 5.83 -3.48
C SER A 178 3.22 6.21 -2.04
N TYR A 179 4.21 6.74 -1.39
CA TYR A 179 4.13 7.35 -0.07
C TYR A 179 4.53 8.82 -0.19
N GLN A 180 3.64 9.68 0.25
CA GLN A 180 3.83 11.12 0.31
C GLN A 180 3.93 11.52 1.79
N PRO A 181 5.12 11.87 2.29
CA PRO A 181 5.35 12.13 3.72
C PRO A 181 4.58 13.33 4.29
N HIS A 182 4.04 14.21 3.43
CA HIS A 182 3.40 15.48 3.80
C HIS A 182 2.00 15.65 3.24
#